data_f79e15363a75540221f78a6842d64b40
#
_entry.id   f79e15363a75540221f78a6842d64b40
#
_cell.length_a   1.000
_cell.length_b   1.000
_cell.length_c   1.000
_cell.angle_alpha   90.00
_cell.angle_beta   90.00
_cell.angle_gamma   90.00
#
_symmetry.space_group_name_H-M   'P 1'
#
loop_
_entity.id
_entity.type
_entity.pdbx_description
1 polymer ?
#
loop_
_entity_poly.entity_id
_entity_poly.type
_entity_poly.pdbx_seq_one_letter_code
_entity_poly.pdbx_strand_id
1 'polypeptide(L)'
;TLNSHGLITNLVTGGFEPISTYVGEKLEFHNIISNQFVFDKNDCFTGEYHLINGEKNSKYKYMQRLSQEKNVDFYEMVSVGDGSNDIEMLKNSGLGVGYYAHDVVRKSIVTQIKFTDLKTILFFLGIKENEFSK
;
A
#
# COMPACT_ATOMS: atom_id res chain seq x y z
N THR A 1 2.06 -15.13 4.61
CA THR A 1 0.83 -15.28 5.43
C THR A 1 -0.39 -14.70 4.74
N LEU A 2 -0.45 -13.39 4.42
CA LEU A 2 -1.65 -12.78 3.82
C LEU A 2 -2.09 -13.50 2.53
N ASN A 3 -1.15 -13.77 1.63
CA ASN A 3 -1.41 -14.48 0.38
C ASN A 3 -1.98 -15.89 0.61
N SER A 4 -1.44 -16.62 1.60
CA SER A 4 -1.93 -17.97 1.95
C SER A 4 -3.33 -17.97 2.56
N HIS A 5 -3.79 -16.83 3.07
CA HIS A 5 -5.17 -16.61 3.52
C HIS A 5 -6.09 -16.03 2.44
N GLY A 6 -5.64 -16.00 1.18
CA GLY A 6 -6.45 -15.56 0.04
C GLY A 6 -6.63 -14.05 -0.08
N LEU A 7 -5.86 -13.25 0.66
CA LEU A 7 -5.91 -11.80 0.53
C LEU A 7 -5.07 -11.32 -0.65
N ILE A 8 -5.58 -10.35 -1.39
CA ILE A 8 -4.85 -9.69 -2.47
C ILE A 8 -4.02 -8.56 -1.88
N THR A 9 -2.69 -8.70 -1.99
CA THR A 9 -1.74 -7.72 -1.45
C THR A 9 -1.30 -6.72 -2.52
N ASN A 10 -1.28 -5.43 -2.16
CA ASN A 10 -0.93 -4.34 -3.06
C ASN A 10 0.16 -3.46 -2.43
N LEU A 11 1.26 -3.27 -3.13
CA LEU A 11 2.28 -2.29 -2.78
C LEU A 11 2.05 -1.02 -3.61
N VAL A 12 1.60 0.06 -2.95
CA VAL A 12 1.34 1.34 -3.61
C VAL A 12 2.27 2.39 -3.01
N THR A 13 3.24 2.83 -3.78
CA THR A 13 4.30 3.72 -3.28
C THR A 13 4.53 4.93 -4.18
N GLY A 14 4.86 6.08 -3.57
CA GLY A 14 5.40 7.24 -4.28
C GLY A 14 6.88 7.09 -4.67
N GLY A 15 7.51 5.96 -4.37
CA GLY A 15 8.84 5.60 -4.86
C GLY A 15 8.84 5.25 -6.34
N PHE A 16 10.00 4.88 -6.86
CA PHE A 16 10.22 4.59 -8.28
C PHE A 16 10.66 3.16 -8.52
N GLU A 17 10.33 2.64 -9.70
CA GLU A 17 11.03 1.48 -10.26
C GLU A 17 12.52 1.83 -10.48
N PRO A 18 13.43 0.83 -10.36
CA PRO A 18 13.20 -0.61 -10.15
C PRO A 18 13.11 -1.03 -8.67
N ILE A 19 13.31 -0.12 -7.71
CA ILE A 19 13.37 -0.48 -6.28
C ILE A 19 12.04 -1.05 -5.79
N SER A 20 10.93 -0.40 -6.13
CA SER A 20 9.59 -0.85 -5.74
C SER A 20 9.25 -2.22 -6.32
N THR A 21 9.62 -2.48 -7.56
CA THR A 21 9.45 -3.78 -8.22
C THR A 21 10.26 -4.86 -7.50
N TYR A 22 11.55 -4.61 -7.26
CA TYR A 22 12.40 -5.56 -6.53
C TYR A 22 11.83 -5.93 -5.15
N VAL A 23 11.40 -4.92 -4.38
CA VAL A 23 10.82 -5.15 -3.05
C VAL A 23 9.49 -5.89 -3.14
N GLY A 24 8.63 -5.47 -4.05
CA GLY A 24 7.31 -6.05 -4.22
C GLY A 24 7.36 -7.51 -4.67
N GLU A 25 8.21 -7.85 -5.61
CA GLU A 25 8.43 -9.22 -6.06
C GLU A 25 9.03 -10.09 -4.95
N LYS A 26 10.05 -9.59 -4.25
CA LYS A 26 10.69 -10.31 -3.15
C LYS A 26 9.73 -10.62 -1.99
N LEU A 27 8.75 -9.76 -1.76
CA LEU A 27 7.71 -9.92 -0.74
C LEU A 27 6.41 -10.55 -1.28
N GLU A 28 6.41 -10.97 -2.53
CA GLU A 28 5.29 -11.64 -3.19
C GLU A 28 3.98 -10.81 -3.18
N PHE A 29 4.08 -9.50 -3.41
CA PHE A 29 2.90 -8.67 -3.60
C PHE A 29 2.21 -9.02 -4.92
N HIS A 30 0.88 -9.10 -4.92
CA HIS A 30 0.11 -9.38 -6.14
C HIS A 30 0.15 -8.20 -7.13
N ASN A 31 0.15 -6.98 -6.61
CA ASN A 31 0.24 -5.77 -7.44
C ASN A 31 1.27 -4.82 -6.86
N ILE A 32 2.07 -4.24 -7.75
CA ILE A 32 3.11 -3.25 -7.42
C ILE A 32 2.82 -2.01 -8.25
N ILE A 33 2.56 -0.90 -7.58
CA ILE A 33 2.19 0.38 -8.20
C ILE A 33 3.16 1.45 -7.70
N SER A 34 3.96 1.97 -8.61
CA SER A 34 5.00 2.96 -8.32
C SER A 34 5.17 3.93 -9.47
N ASN A 35 5.90 5.02 -9.22
CA ASN A 35 6.29 5.94 -10.29
C ASN A 35 7.33 5.29 -11.20
N GLN A 36 7.42 5.75 -12.44
CA GLN A 36 8.31 5.20 -13.46
C GLN A 36 9.19 6.29 -14.03
N PHE A 37 10.48 6.01 -14.18
CA PHE A 37 11.37 6.86 -14.97
C PHE A 37 11.16 6.61 -16.45
N VAL A 38 11.33 7.67 -17.26
CA VAL A 38 11.29 7.57 -18.72
C VAL A 38 12.71 7.44 -19.25
N PHE A 39 12.93 6.41 -20.05
CA PHE A 39 14.21 6.16 -20.72
C PHE A 39 14.06 6.35 -22.24
N ASP A 40 15.13 6.79 -22.88
CA ASP A 40 15.19 6.88 -24.35
C ASP A 40 15.50 5.51 -24.99
N LYS A 41 15.56 5.48 -26.31
CA LYS A 41 15.87 4.27 -27.10
C LYS A 41 17.27 3.68 -26.86
N ASN A 42 18.14 4.38 -26.14
CA ASN A 42 19.49 3.95 -25.78
C ASN A 42 19.59 3.59 -24.28
N ASP A 43 18.44 3.39 -23.59
CA ASP A 43 18.33 3.15 -22.15
C ASP A 43 18.94 4.27 -21.28
N CYS A 44 18.99 5.51 -21.81
CA CYS A 44 19.40 6.67 -21.04
C CYS A 44 18.20 7.37 -20.41
N PHE A 45 18.32 7.72 -19.14
CA PHE A 45 17.27 8.47 -18.45
C PHE A 45 17.06 9.84 -19.10
N THR A 46 15.82 10.16 -19.46
CA THR A 46 15.47 11.39 -20.18
C THR A 46 15.33 12.60 -19.26
N GLY A 47 15.27 12.42 -17.94
CA GLY A 47 14.90 13.44 -16.98
C GLY A 47 13.39 13.52 -16.71
N GLU A 48 12.59 12.75 -17.43
CA GLU A 48 11.15 12.69 -17.28
C GLU A 48 10.70 11.47 -16.45
N TYR A 49 9.51 11.54 -15.89
CA TYR A 49 8.93 10.43 -15.14
C TYR A 49 7.40 10.44 -15.20
N HIS A 50 6.81 9.27 -15.01
CA HIS A 50 5.37 9.09 -14.89
C HIS A 50 5.01 8.91 -13.42
N LEU A 51 4.08 9.74 -12.93
CA LEU A 51 3.50 9.60 -11.59
C LEU A 51 2.33 8.61 -11.61
N ILE A 52 2.19 7.85 -10.54
CA ILE A 52 1.01 7.02 -10.33
C ILE A 52 -0.24 7.89 -10.41
N ASN A 53 -1.13 7.55 -11.35
CA ASN A 53 -2.39 8.26 -11.59
C ASN A 53 -2.24 9.78 -11.77
N GLY A 54 -1.03 10.30 -11.97
CA GLY A 54 -0.72 11.69 -12.35
C GLY A 54 -1.15 12.78 -11.36
N GLU A 55 -1.60 12.46 -10.14
CA GLU A 55 -2.28 13.42 -9.28
C GLU A 55 -2.09 13.22 -7.78
N LYS A 56 -2.49 14.28 -7.03
CA LYS A 56 -2.68 14.26 -5.59
C LYS A 56 -3.68 13.15 -5.18
N ASN A 57 -3.45 12.49 -4.06
CA ASN A 57 -4.26 11.36 -3.55
C ASN A 57 -4.21 10.10 -4.45
N SER A 58 -3.09 9.86 -5.12
CA SER A 58 -2.91 8.73 -6.03
C SER A 58 -3.21 7.36 -5.40
N LYS A 59 -2.89 7.16 -4.12
CA LYS A 59 -3.16 5.92 -3.40
C LYS A 59 -4.65 5.67 -3.20
N TYR A 60 -5.42 6.70 -2.84
CA TYR A 60 -6.87 6.59 -2.74
C TYR A 60 -7.52 6.33 -4.10
N LYS A 61 -7.08 7.01 -5.16
CA LYS A 61 -7.54 6.76 -6.53
C LYS A 61 -7.26 5.33 -6.99
N TYR A 62 -6.09 4.80 -6.65
CA TYR A 62 -5.79 3.39 -6.91
C TYR A 62 -6.76 2.47 -6.17
N MET A 63 -7.04 2.74 -4.89
CA MET A 63 -8.01 1.98 -4.10
C MET A 63 -9.41 2.01 -4.72
N GLN A 64 -9.87 3.18 -5.22
CA GLN A 64 -11.14 3.31 -5.93
C GLN A 64 -11.18 2.45 -7.20
N ARG A 65 -10.12 2.49 -8.00
CA ARG A 65 -10.01 1.67 -9.21
C ARG A 65 -10.01 0.17 -8.87
N LEU A 66 -9.23 -0.24 -7.87
CA LEU A 66 -9.18 -1.63 -7.42
C LEU A 66 -10.54 -2.14 -6.94
N SER A 67 -11.29 -1.32 -6.20
CA SER A 67 -12.65 -1.59 -5.76
C SER A 67 -13.57 -1.93 -6.95
N GLN A 68 -13.52 -1.10 -7.99
CA GLN A 68 -14.33 -1.30 -9.19
C GLN A 68 -13.90 -2.54 -9.99
N GLU A 69 -12.59 -2.71 -10.21
CA GLU A 69 -12.04 -3.81 -10.99
C GLU A 69 -12.26 -5.19 -10.35
N LYS A 70 -12.19 -5.24 -9.02
CA LYS A 70 -12.33 -6.49 -8.25
C LYS A 70 -13.72 -6.70 -7.67
N ASN A 71 -14.61 -5.72 -7.79
CA ASN A 71 -15.95 -5.71 -7.18
C ASN A 71 -15.86 -5.99 -5.67
N VAL A 72 -14.97 -5.24 -4.98
CA VAL A 72 -14.72 -5.35 -3.54
C VAL A 72 -15.04 -4.01 -2.91
N ASP A 73 -15.84 -4.00 -1.85
CA ASP A 73 -16.20 -2.79 -1.14
C ASP A 73 -15.03 -2.25 -0.30
N PHE A 74 -14.99 -0.94 -0.10
CA PHE A 74 -13.93 -0.30 0.69
C PHE A 74 -13.83 -0.84 2.11
N TYR A 75 -14.96 -1.22 2.73
CA TYR A 75 -14.95 -1.78 4.07
C TYR A 75 -14.34 -3.20 4.15
N GLU A 76 -14.15 -3.87 3.02
CA GLU A 76 -13.43 -5.15 2.93
C GLU A 76 -11.91 -4.95 2.70
N MET A 77 -11.46 -3.70 2.61
CA MET A 77 -10.05 -3.37 2.38
C MET A 77 -9.36 -2.96 3.67
N VAL A 78 -8.12 -3.39 3.81
CA VAL A 78 -7.18 -2.93 4.83
C VAL A 78 -6.13 -2.06 4.17
N SER A 79 -5.91 -0.87 4.71
CA SER A 79 -4.84 0.03 4.25
C SER A 79 -3.87 0.33 5.36
N VAL A 80 -2.60 0.48 4.99
CA VAL A 80 -1.52 0.82 5.92
C VAL A 80 -0.73 1.98 5.35
N GLY A 81 -0.41 2.96 6.17
CA GLY A 81 0.35 4.12 5.74
C GLY A 81 0.89 4.94 6.90
N ASP A 82 1.78 5.87 6.60
CA ASP A 82 2.49 6.69 7.59
C ASP A 82 2.40 8.19 7.32
N GLY A 83 2.13 8.59 6.08
CA GLY A 83 2.23 9.95 5.60
C GLY A 83 0.89 10.62 5.25
N SER A 84 0.93 11.92 5.03
CA SER A 84 -0.24 12.73 4.67
C SER A 84 -0.92 12.28 3.38
N ASN A 85 -0.16 11.72 2.44
CA ASN A 85 -0.66 11.17 1.18
C ASN A 85 -1.45 9.86 1.34
N ASP A 86 -1.43 9.25 2.54
CA ASP A 86 -2.17 8.04 2.86
C ASP A 86 -3.55 8.33 3.50
N ILE A 87 -3.76 9.53 4.04
CA ILE A 87 -4.91 9.84 4.90
C ILE A 87 -6.25 9.51 4.23
N GLU A 88 -6.44 9.90 2.97
CA GLU A 88 -7.70 9.64 2.27
C GLU A 88 -7.94 8.13 2.07
N MET A 89 -6.90 7.39 1.72
CA MET A 89 -6.97 5.92 1.61
C MET A 89 -7.29 5.29 2.96
N LEU A 90 -6.57 5.70 4.02
CA LEU A 90 -6.75 5.16 5.38
C LEU A 90 -8.14 5.42 5.95
N LYS A 91 -8.72 6.61 5.69
CA LYS A 91 -10.05 6.98 6.18
C LYS A 91 -11.19 6.23 5.50
N ASN A 92 -10.99 5.85 4.25
CA ASN A 92 -12.03 5.25 3.43
C ASN A 92 -11.96 3.72 3.38
N SER A 93 -10.90 3.09 3.87
CA SER A 93 -10.83 1.63 3.99
C SER A 93 -11.56 1.11 5.24
N GLY A 94 -12.00 -0.13 5.21
CA GLY A 94 -12.66 -0.77 6.36
C GLY A 94 -11.76 -0.84 7.60
N LEU A 95 -10.45 -0.99 7.38
CA LEU A 95 -9.43 -0.86 8.43
C LEU A 95 -8.26 -0.04 7.91
N GLY A 96 -8.19 1.23 8.30
CA GLY A 96 -7.03 2.09 8.07
C GLY A 96 -6.08 2.08 9.25
N VAL A 97 -4.82 1.72 9.01
CA VAL A 97 -3.79 1.57 10.04
C VAL A 97 -2.64 2.56 9.82
N GLY A 98 -2.40 3.43 10.79
CA GLY A 98 -1.20 4.25 10.84
C GLY A 98 -0.01 3.43 11.37
N TYR A 99 1.01 3.21 10.55
CA TYR A 99 2.20 2.45 10.93
C TYR A 99 3.38 3.37 11.18
N TYR A 100 3.82 3.51 12.44
CA TYR A 100 4.84 4.50 12.85
C TYR A 100 4.59 5.87 12.24
N ALA A 101 3.33 6.25 12.18
CA ALA A 101 2.84 7.34 11.38
C ALA A 101 3.25 8.72 11.90
N HIS A 102 3.37 9.67 10.99
CA HIS A 102 3.56 11.08 11.30
C HIS A 102 2.35 11.68 12.05
N ASP A 103 2.56 12.79 12.77
CA ASP A 103 1.54 13.43 13.61
C ASP A 103 0.23 13.72 12.88
N VAL A 104 0.29 14.10 11.63
CA VAL A 104 -0.90 14.40 10.82
C VAL A 104 -1.79 13.16 10.63
N VAL A 105 -1.20 12.00 10.44
CA VAL A 105 -1.91 10.73 10.35
C VAL A 105 -2.42 10.30 11.73
N ARG A 106 -1.57 10.41 12.76
CA ARG A 106 -1.94 10.08 14.14
C ARG A 106 -3.16 10.83 14.64
N LYS A 107 -3.34 12.08 14.21
CA LYS A 107 -4.52 12.90 14.54
C LYS A 107 -5.77 12.53 13.75
N SER A 108 -5.59 11.87 12.61
CA SER A 108 -6.67 11.60 11.66
C SER A 108 -7.17 10.16 11.66
N ILE A 109 -6.33 9.21 12.06
CA ILE A 109 -6.59 7.76 12.01
C ILE A 109 -6.51 7.19 13.41
N VAL A 110 -7.54 6.44 13.81
CA VAL A 110 -7.66 5.89 15.16
C VAL A 110 -6.72 4.70 15.39
N THR A 111 -6.71 3.76 14.45
CA THR A 111 -5.90 2.54 14.58
C THR A 111 -4.44 2.81 14.25
N GLN A 112 -3.57 2.52 15.23
CA GLN A 112 -2.13 2.84 15.14
C GLN A 112 -1.28 1.66 15.58
N ILE A 113 -0.20 1.41 14.84
CA ILE A 113 0.90 0.53 15.27
C ILE A 113 2.12 1.41 15.55
N LYS A 114 2.53 1.51 16.82
CA LYS A 114 3.60 2.42 17.28
C LYS A 114 4.81 1.71 17.88
N PHE A 115 4.66 0.45 18.30
CA PHE A 115 5.65 -0.24 19.13
C PHE A 115 5.99 -1.63 18.62
N THR A 116 5.20 -2.16 17.69
CA THR A 116 5.33 -3.52 17.16
C THR A 116 5.56 -3.48 15.65
N ASP A 117 5.84 -4.61 15.04
CA ASP A 117 6.03 -4.74 13.60
C ASP A 117 4.69 -4.89 12.84
N LEU A 118 4.78 -4.99 11.52
CA LEU A 118 3.61 -5.15 10.64
C LEU A 118 2.83 -6.45 10.87
N LYS A 119 3.39 -7.44 11.56
CA LYS A 119 2.65 -8.67 11.92
C LYS A 119 1.42 -8.39 12.79
N THR A 120 1.40 -7.25 13.50
CA THR A 120 0.23 -6.80 14.27
C THR A 120 -1.02 -6.71 13.40
N ILE A 121 -0.91 -6.43 12.11
CA ILE A 121 -2.05 -6.41 11.18
C ILE A 121 -2.72 -7.79 11.09
N LEU A 122 -1.95 -8.86 11.18
CA LEU A 122 -2.49 -10.23 11.15
C LEU A 122 -3.46 -10.48 12.30
N PHE A 123 -3.13 -9.98 13.50
CA PHE A 123 -4.02 -10.05 14.65
C PHE A 123 -5.29 -9.21 14.46
N PHE A 124 -5.20 -8.04 13.84
CA PHE A 124 -6.38 -7.24 13.50
C PHE A 124 -7.32 -7.97 12.53
N LEU A 125 -6.77 -8.82 11.68
CA LEU A 125 -7.51 -9.67 10.73
C LEU A 125 -7.97 -10.99 11.35
N GLY A 126 -7.71 -11.23 12.65
CA GLY A 126 -8.09 -12.45 13.34
C GLY A 126 -7.22 -13.67 13.02
N ILE A 127 -6.09 -13.48 12.34
CA ILE A 127 -5.15 -14.55 12.02
C ILE A 127 -4.31 -14.85 13.26
N LYS A 128 -4.29 -16.11 13.66
CA LYS A 128 -3.56 -16.55 14.87
C LYS A 128 -2.07 -16.69 14.58
N GLU A 129 -1.24 -16.52 15.61
CA GLU A 129 0.22 -16.59 15.49
C GLU A 129 0.73 -17.91 14.92
N ASN A 130 0.07 -19.02 15.25
CA ASN A 130 0.43 -20.33 14.71
C ASN A 130 0.09 -20.52 13.21
N GLU A 131 -0.63 -19.58 12.62
CA GLU A 131 -0.97 -19.55 11.20
C GLU A 131 -0.02 -18.64 10.39
N PHE A 132 0.94 -17.97 11.05
CA PHE A 132 1.90 -17.12 10.37
C PHE A 132 2.89 -17.97 9.56
N SER A 133 3.12 -17.58 8.30
CA SER A 133 4.17 -18.17 7.47
C SER A 133 5.54 -17.86 8.08
N LYS A 134 6.41 -18.86 8.07
CA LYS A 134 7.79 -18.76 8.54
C LYS A 134 8.66 -18.07 7.50
#